data_6e9033afa12f28d759aec3ccb31dd659
#
_entry.id   6e9033afa12f28d759aec3ccb31dd659
#
_cell.length_a   1.000
_cell.length_b   1.000
_cell.length_c   1.000
_cell.angle_alpha   90.00
_cell.angle_beta   90.00
_cell.angle_gamma   90.00
#
_symmetry.space_group_name_H-M   'P 1'
#
loop_
_entity.id
_entity.type
_entity.pdbx_description
1 polymer ?
#
loop_
_entity_poly.entity_id
_entity_poly.type
_entity_poly.pdbx_seq_one_letter_code
_entity_poly.pdbx_strand_id
1 'polypeptide(L)'
;NLAVNAARGAVATLEILSDGSILSVYDICLHKLTQTRSRLPASTSAPIIAQLRAQLAALGLAEEQLLGIHILYPGLIDTMTERLSFSAVIRSWQQCCPTILPDSRAAFPDAYVMLSNNAAAVAYSAFLRDTEPPPLPLLVMTVQEGIDAGAVLPGGRSMPLEAGHISIDRNGPVCNCGNRGCLEVYANIP
;
A
#
# COMPACT_ATOMS: atom_id res chain seq x y z
N ASN A 1 -26.95 -17.50 -16.02
CA ASN A 1 -25.66 -16.91 -15.71
C ASN A 1 -25.81 -16.09 -14.45
N LEU A 2 -25.07 -16.44 -13.38
CA LEU A 2 -24.94 -15.62 -12.19
C LEU A 2 -23.85 -14.58 -12.46
N ALA A 3 -24.13 -13.31 -12.19
CA ALA A 3 -23.17 -12.22 -12.26
C ALA A 3 -23.08 -11.54 -10.89
N VAL A 4 -21.88 -11.07 -10.57
CA VAL A 4 -21.64 -10.26 -9.36
C VAL A 4 -22.33 -8.90 -9.55
N ASN A 5 -23.13 -8.48 -8.58
CA ASN A 5 -23.76 -7.17 -8.61
C ASN A 5 -22.77 -6.12 -8.08
N ALA A 6 -22.12 -5.40 -8.98
CA ALA A 6 -21.11 -4.38 -8.67
C ALA A 6 -21.58 -3.29 -7.69
N ALA A 7 -22.90 -2.98 -7.69
CA ALA A 7 -23.48 -1.95 -6.82
C ALA A 7 -23.67 -2.39 -5.34
N ARG A 8 -23.36 -3.65 -5.00
CA ARG A 8 -23.59 -4.18 -3.63
C ARG A 8 -22.56 -3.75 -2.62
N GLY A 9 -21.42 -3.20 -3.07
CA GLY A 9 -20.39 -2.76 -2.15
C GLY A 9 -19.21 -2.14 -2.88
N ALA A 10 -18.31 -1.58 -2.11
CA ALA A 10 -17.08 -0.97 -2.56
C ALA A 10 -15.90 -1.40 -1.69
N VAL A 11 -14.70 -1.28 -2.24
CA VAL A 11 -13.45 -1.40 -1.51
C VAL A 11 -12.59 -0.16 -1.79
N ALA A 12 -11.85 0.28 -0.79
CA ALA A 12 -10.95 1.43 -0.92
C ALA A 12 -9.50 0.98 -0.79
N THR A 13 -8.61 1.64 -1.53
CA THR A 13 -7.16 1.54 -1.32
C THR A 13 -6.62 2.91 -0.95
N LEU A 14 -5.79 2.96 0.07
CA LEU A 14 -5.02 4.12 0.47
C LEU A 14 -3.54 3.82 0.27
N GLU A 15 -2.95 4.35 -0.78
CA GLU A 15 -1.52 4.25 -1.02
C GLU A 15 -0.81 5.45 -0.43
N ILE A 16 0.14 5.21 0.47
CA ILE A 16 0.97 6.22 1.09
C ILE A 16 2.22 6.41 0.24
N LEU A 17 2.53 7.66 -0.09
CA LEU A 17 3.66 8.07 -0.92
C LEU A 17 4.61 8.99 -0.13
N SER A 18 5.78 9.26 -0.70
CA SER A 18 6.77 10.18 -0.12
C SER A 18 6.25 11.62 0.04
N ASP A 19 5.38 12.05 -0.87
CA ASP A 19 4.84 13.41 -0.97
C ASP A 19 3.33 13.52 -0.68
N GLY A 20 2.69 12.43 -0.26
CA GLY A 20 1.25 12.44 0.00
C GLY A 20 0.60 11.07 0.02
N SER A 21 -0.59 10.97 -0.57
CA SER A 21 -1.33 9.72 -0.68
C SER A 21 -2.21 9.67 -1.93
N ILE A 22 -2.53 8.45 -2.35
CA ILE A 22 -3.54 8.18 -3.37
C ILE A 22 -4.66 7.38 -2.70
N LEU A 23 -5.86 7.93 -2.72
CA LEU A 23 -7.06 7.24 -2.27
C LEU A 23 -7.90 6.86 -3.48
N SER A 24 -8.18 5.56 -3.64
CA SER A 24 -8.99 5.04 -4.73
C SER A 24 -10.14 4.20 -4.18
N VAL A 25 -11.30 4.29 -4.84
CA VAL A 25 -12.48 3.46 -4.52
C VAL A 25 -12.81 2.62 -5.74
N TYR A 26 -13.11 1.36 -5.51
CA TYR A 26 -13.45 0.36 -6.52
C TYR A 26 -14.78 -0.30 -6.17
N ASP A 27 -15.55 -0.72 -7.18
CA ASP A 27 -16.66 -1.66 -6.95
C ASP A 27 -16.14 -3.07 -6.60
N ILE A 28 -17.03 -3.97 -6.23
CA ILE A 28 -16.64 -5.35 -5.88
C ILE A 28 -16.20 -6.19 -7.10
N CYS A 29 -16.33 -5.66 -8.32
CA CYS A 29 -15.77 -6.22 -9.54
C CYS A 29 -14.39 -5.64 -9.87
N LEU A 30 -13.84 -4.82 -8.97
CA LEU A 30 -12.55 -4.14 -9.07
C LEU A 30 -12.46 -3.09 -10.19
N HIS A 31 -13.60 -2.58 -10.68
CA HIS A 31 -13.59 -1.39 -11.54
C HIS A 31 -13.36 -0.15 -10.67
N LYS A 32 -12.40 0.66 -11.07
CA LYS A 32 -12.10 1.90 -10.34
C LYS A 32 -13.21 2.92 -10.55
N LEU A 33 -13.85 3.33 -9.45
CA LEU A 33 -14.96 4.30 -9.44
C LEU A 33 -14.43 5.73 -9.32
N THR A 34 -13.43 5.94 -8.45
CA THR A 34 -12.80 7.27 -8.26
C THR A 34 -11.37 7.12 -7.73
N GLN A 35 -10.58 8.17 -7.93
CA GLN A 35 -9.23 8.27 -7.41
C GLN A 35 -8.90 9.72 -7.11
N THR A 36 -8.29 9.98 -5.97
CA THR A 36 -7.81 11.32 -5.59
C THR A 36 -6.39 11.21 -5.05
N ARG A 37 -5.50 12.08 -5.56
CA ARG A 37 -4.17 12.28 -5.00
C ARG A 37 -4.20 13.50 -4.08
N SER A 38 -3.65 13.37 -2.89
CA SER A 38 -3.59 14.43 -1.91
C SER A 38 -2.18 14.59 -1.36
N ARG A 39 -1.75 15.84 -1.23
CA ARG A 39 -0.60 16.20 -0.40
C ARG A 39 -1.11 16.36 1.02
N LEU A 40 -0.94 15.35 1.84
CA LEU A 40 -1.41 15.40 3.22
C LEU A 40 -0.26 15.78 4.15
N PRO A 41 -0.49 16.71 5.08
CA PRO A 41 0.42 16.86 6.21
C PRO A 41 0.40 15.55 7.02
N ALA A 42 1.57 15.04 7.31
CA ALA A 42 1.81 13.71 7.88
C ALA A 42 1.24 13.47 9.30
N SER A 43 0.52 14.43 9.88
CA SER A 43 0.27 14.45 11.33
C SER A 43 -1.03 13.80 11.79
N THR A 44 -2.02 13.55 10.93
CA THR A 44 -3.31 12.98 11.36
C THR A 44 -4.00 12.14 10.27
N SER A 45 -4.74 11.12 10.69
CA SER A 45 -5.60 10.28 9.83
C SER A 45 -6.93 10.96 9.45
N ALA A 46 -7.35 11.95 10.20
CA ALA A 46 -8.66 12.60 10.04
C ALA A 46 -8.94 13.16 8.63
N PRO A 47 -8.01 13.86 7.95
CA PRO A 47 -8.24 14.32 6.58
C PRO A 47 -8.45 13.18 5.58
N ILE A 48 -7.76 12.05 5.76
CA ILE A 48 -7.88 10.87 4.88
C ILE A 48 -9.27 10.25 5.05
N ILE A 49 -9.70 10.08 6.29
CA ILE A 49 -11.03 9.53 6.64
C ILE A 49 -12.13 10.44 6.07
N ALA A 50 -12.00 11.76 6.27
CA ALA A 50 -12.94 12.73 5.71
C ALA A 50 -13.00 12.69 4.17
N GLN A 51 -11.86 12.51 3.52
CA GLN A 51 -11.79 12.39 2.08
C GLN A 51 -12.46 11.11 1.58
N LEU A 52 -12.28 9.96 2.27
CA LEU A 52 -12.94 8.71 1.90
C LEU A 52 -14.46 8.84 2.04
N ARG A 53 -14.95 9.43 3.14
CA ARG A 53 -16.38 9.75 3.31
C ARG A 53 -16.94 10.63 2.19
N ALA A 54 -16.20 11.66 1.82
CA ALA A 54 -16.60 12.55 0.72
C ALA A 54 -16.67 11.81 -0.63
N GLN A 55 -15.72 10.90 -0.90
CA GLN A 55 -15.76 10.09 -2.12
C GLN A 55 -16.94 9.10 -2.12
N LEU A 56 -17.22 8.42 -1.01
CA LEU A 56 -18.37 7.52 -0.89
C LEU A 56 -19.67 8.30 -1.12
N ALA A 57 -19.84 9.44 -0.47
CA ALA A 57 -21.02 10.30 -0.65
C ALA A 57 -21.19 10.78 -2.10
N ALA A 58 -20.11 11.17 -2.77
CA ALA A 58 -20.13 11.60 -4.17
C ALA A 58 -20.52 10.45 -5.14
N LEU A 59 -20.23 9.20 -4.75
CA LEU A 59 -20.63 8.00 -5.48
C LEU A 59 -22.03 7.51 -5.12
N GLY A 60 -22.71 8.14 -4.16
CA GLY A 60 -24.01 7.70 -3.65
C GLY A 60 -23.94 6.40 -2.84
N LEU A 61 -22.79 6.06 -2.29
CA LEU A 61 -22.57 4.87 -1.47
C LEU A 61 -22.70 5.22 0.01
N ALA A 62 -23.45 4.40 0.75
CA ALA A 62 -23.47 4.46 2.21
C ALA A 62 -22.17 3.88 2.80
N GLU A 63 -21.80 4.32 4.01
CA GLU A 63 -20.56 3.82 4.67
C GLU A 63 -20.61 2.31 4.92
N GLU A 64 -21.78 1.74 5.17
CA GLU A 64 -22.02 0.29 5.37
C GLU A 64 -21.80 -0.54 4.08
N GLN A 65 -21.76 0.12 2.92
CA GLN A 65 -21.42 -0.52 1.65
C GLN A 65 -19.90 -0.59 1.40
N LEU A 66 -19.09 0.06 2.23
CA LEU A 66 -17.65 -0.07 2.20
C LEU A 66 -17.24 -1.38 2.89
N LEU A 67 -16.88 -2.37 2.09
CA LEU A 67 -16.55 -3.72 2.56
C LEU A 67 -15.12 -3.84 3.08
N GLY A 68 -14.22 -2.99 2.59
CA GLY A 68 -12.83 -3.03 3.02
C GLY A 68 -12.00 -1.80 2.65
N ILE A 69 -10.95 -1.60 3.44
CA ILE A 69 -9.94 -0.57 3.22
C ILE A 69 -8.57 -1.24 3.26
N HIS A 70 -7.82 -1.15 2.18
CA HIS A 70 -6.45 -1.64 2.12
C HIS A 70 -5.48 -0.45 2.15
N ILE A 71 -4.73 -0.33 3.23
CA ILE A 71 -3.70 0.69 3.40
C ILE A 71 -2.38 0.11 2.93
N LEU A 72 -1.78 0.76 1.93
CA LEU A 72 -0.51 0.38 1.32
C LEU A 72 0.58 1.35 1.78
N TYR A 73 1.65 0.81 2.35
CA TYR A 73 2.71 1.61 2.94
C TYR A 73 4.10 1.22 2.42
N PRO A 74 4.94 2.18 2.01
CA PRO A 74 6.31 1.92 1.57
C PRO A 74 7.24 1.80 2.78
N GLY A 75 7.34 0.59 3.33
CA GLY A 75 8.20 0.31 4.48
C GLY A 75 7.88 -1.00 5.16
N LEU A 76 8.65 -1.30 6.21
CA LEU A 76 8.50 -2.53 6.97
C LEU A 76 7.34 -2.42 7.97
N ILE A 77 6.49 -3.43 7.97
CA ILE A 77 5.35 -3.57 8.87
C ILE A 77 5.62 -4.76 9.78
N ASP A 78 5.52 -4.53 11.08
CA ASP A 78 5.44 -5.62 12.05
C ASP A 78 4.03 -6.23 11.98
N THR A 79 3.94 -7.42 11.43
CA THR A 79 2.67 -8.13 11.23
C THR A 79 2.02 -8.62 12.53
N MET A 80 2.78 -8.69 13.63
CA MET A 80 2.26 -9.11 14.94
C MET A 80 1.58 -7.96 15.66
N THR A 81 2.13 -6.75 15.54
CA THR A 81 1.60 -5.55 16.19
C THR A 81 0.82 -4.66 15.23
N GLU A 82 0.78 -5.00 13.95
CA GLU A 82 0.20 -4.19 12.87
C GLU A 82 0.72 -2.75 12.85
N ARG A 83 2.00 -2.57 13.19
CA ARG A 83 2.64 -1.26 13.26
C ARG A 83 3.76 -1.14 12.23
N LEU A 84 3.96 0.08 11.78
CA LEU A 84 5.14 0.40 11.01
C LEU A 84 6.37 0.33 11.90
N SER A 85 7.37 -0.40 11.45
CA SER A 85 8.67 -0.47 12.11
C SER A 85 9.69 0.46 11.49
N PHE A 86 9.67 0.61 10.16
CA PHE A 86 10.65 1.45 9.46
C PHE A 86 10.16 1.86 8.06
N SER A 87 10.54 3.07 7.62
CA SER A 87 10.49 3.47 6.21
C SER A 87 11.71 4.33 5.88
N ALA A 88 12.42 3.97 4.81
CA ALA A 88 13.51 4.80 4.27
C ALA A 88 12.99 6.03 3.53
N VAL A 89 11.75 5.96 3.03
CA VAL A 89 11.15 6.96 2.14
C VAL A 89 10.35 8.00 2.91
N ILE A 90 9.58 7.59 3.93
CA ILE A 90 8.60 8.46 4.61
C ILE A 90 8.89 8.59 6.10
N ARG A 91 9.82 9.47 6.45
CA ARG A 91 10.17 9.70 7.87
C ARG A 91 9.03 10.37 8.67
N SER A 92 8.30 11.30 8.06
CA SER A 92 7.23 12.05 8.72
C SER A 92 5.97 11.21 8.99
N TRP A 93 5.71 10.19 8.19
CA TRP A 93 4.57 9.28 8.34
C TRP A 93 4.76 8.27 9.48
N GLN A 94 5.95 8.09 10.01
CA GLN A 94 6.19 7.27 11.20
C GLN A 94 5.37 7.74 12.41
N GLN A 95 5.00 9.01 12.45
CA GLN A 95 4.15 9.57 13.51
C GLN A 95 2.65 9.40 13.24
N CYS A 96 2.23 9.38 11.98
CA CYS A 96 0.82 9.23 11.57
C CYS A 96 0.38 7.76 11.49
N CYS A 97 1.26 6.89 11.08
CA CYS A 97 0.92 5.51 10.75
C CYS A 97 0.41 4.63 11.91
N PRO A 98 0.87 4.81 13.18
CA PRO A 98 0.30 4.07 14.29
C PRO A 98 -1.20 4.32 14.51
N THR A 99 -1.70 5.46 14.04
CA THR A 99 -3.09 5.86 14.26
C THR A 99 -4.01 5.61 13.07
N ILE A 100 -3.46 5.55 11.83
CA ILE A 100 -4.31 5.45 10.63
C ILE A 100 -5.12 4.14 10.60
N LEU A 101 -4.54 3.03 11.04
CA LEU A 101 -5.21 1.73 11.06
C LEU A 101 -6.31 1.69 12.12
N PRO A 102 -6.06 1.96 13.42
CA PRO A 102 -7.12 2.01 14.43
C PRO A 102 -8.16 3.09 14.16
N ASP A 103 -7.76 4.25 13.64
CA ASP A 103 -8.70 5.33 13.32
C ASP A 103 -9.61 4.95 12.15
N SER A 104 -9.08 4.28 11.12
CA SER A 104 -9.88 3.78 10.00
C SER A 104 -10.87 2.70 10.46
N ARG A 105 -10.44 1.78 11.33
CA ARG A 105 -11.34 0.76 11.95
C ARG A 105 -12.43 1.39 12.79
N ALA A 106 -12.11 2.44 13.54
CA ALA A 106 -13.09 3.17 14.34
C ALA A 106 -14.07 3.97 13.48
N ALA A 107 -13.58 4.55 12.37
CA ALA A 107 -14.40 5.35 11.46
C ALA A 107 -15.33 4.51 10.59
N PHE A 108 -14.94 3.28 10.24
CA PHE A 108 -15.68 2.36 9.36
C PHE A 108 -15.76 0.97 10.00
N PRO A 109 -16.59 0.79 11.02
CA PRO A 109 -16.61 -0.43 11.83
C PRO A 109 -17.06 -1.69 11.07
N ASP A 110 -17.82 -1.52 9.98
CA ASP A 110 -18.31 -2.60 9.13
C ASP A 110 -17.30 -3.00 8.03
N ALA A 111 -16.26 -2.19 7.81
CA ALA A 111 -15.24 -2.45 6.81
C ALA A 111 -14.08 -3.28 7.37
N TYR A 112 -13.61 -4.26 6.60
CA TYR A 112 -12.36 -4.94 6.90
C TYR A 112 -11.16 -4.03 6.58
N VAL A 113 -10.40 -3.59 7.59
CA VAL A 113 -9.26 -2.70 7.39
C VAL A 113 -7.95 -3.45 7.58
N MET A 114 -7.12 -3.45 6.54
CA MET A 114 -5.81 -4.08 6.56
C MET A 114 -4.69 -3.12 6.14
N LEU A 115 -3.49 -3.41 6.63
CA LEU A 115 -2.26 -2.69 6.31
C LEU A 115 -1.28 -3.65 5.66
N SER A 116 -0.68 -3.27 4.53
CA SER A 116 0.37 -4.05 3.86
C SER A 116 1.49 -3.16 3.33
N ASN A 117 2.65 -3.77 3.12
CA ASN A 117 3.70 -3.14 2.33
C ASN A 117 3.28 -3.09 0.85
N ASN A 118 3.55 -1.96 0.19
CA ASN A 118 3.19 -1.73 -1.22
C ASN A 118 3.87 -2.73 -2.18
N ALA A 119 5.16 -3.03 -2.00
CA ALA A 119 5.87 -3.98 -2.86
C ALA A 119 5.34 -5.41 -2.70
N ALA A 120 5.00 -5.83 -1.47
CA ALA A 120 4.35 -7.11 -1.22
C ALA A 120 2.97 -7.19 -1.90
N ALA A 121 2.18 -6.10 -1.87
CA ALA A 121 0.88 -6.03 -2.53
C ALA A 121 1.01 -6.07 -4.06
N VAL A 122 2.01 -5.39 -4.64
CA VAL A 122 2.31 -5.44 -6.08
C VAL A 122 2.68 -6.86 -6.50
N ALA A 123 3.54 -7.55 -5.75
CA ALA A 123 3.90 -8.94 -6.02
C ALA A 123 2.69 -9.88 -5.97
N TYR A 124 1.83 -9.70 -4.97
CA TYR A 124 0.61 -10.49 -4.84
C TYR A 124 -0.40 -10.21 -5.97
N SER A 125 -0.53 -8.94 -6.37
CA SER A 125 -1.37 -8.56 -7.51
C SER A 125 -0.86 -9.19 -8.82
N ALA A 126 0.45 -9.21 -9.05
CA ALA A 126 1.04 -9.89 -10.20
C ALA A 126 0.77 -11.40 -10.19
N PHE A 127 0.82 -12.02 -9.01
CA PHE A 127 0.50 -13.44 -8.84
C PHE A 127 -0.96 -13.77 -9.16
N LEU A 128 -1.91 -12.89 -8.82
CA LEU A 128 -3.34 -13.11 -9.03
C LEU A 128 -3.83 -12.73 -10.43
N ARG A 129 -3.03 -12.00 -11.22
CA ARG A 129 -3.49 -11.42 -12.49
C ARG A 129 -3.73 -12.47 -13.58
N ASP A 130 -2.94 -13.53 -13.60
CA ASP A 130 -3.01 -14.54 -14.63
C ASP A 130 -3.96 -15.68 -14.21
N THR A 131 -4.67 -16.25 -15.18
CA THR A 131 -5.58 -17.39 -14.96
C THR A 131 -4.81 -18.65 -14.53
N GLU A 132 -3.56 -18.78 -14.96
CA GLU A 132 -2.63 -19.78 -14.48
C GLU A 132 -1.60 -19.09 -13.59
N PRO A 133 -1.55 -19.42 -12.28
CA PRO A 133 -0.61 -18.77 -11.39
C PRO A 133 0.83 -19.07 -11.82
N PRO A 134 1.72 -18.07 -11.80
CA PRO A 134 3.12 -18.25 -12.14
C PRO A 134 3.80 -19.21 -11.14
N PRO A 135 4.92 -19.85 -11.54
CA PRO A 135 5.68 -20.69 -10.64
C PRO A 135 6.15 -19.91 -9.41
N LEU A 136 6.12 -20.54 -8.26
CA LEU A 136 6.57 -19.96 -6.99
C LEU A 136 7.97 -20.49 -6.60
N PRO A 137 8.80 -19.64 -5.96
CA PRO A 137 8.54 -18.28 -5.55
C PRO A 137 8.51 -17.30 -6.72
N LEU A 138 7.55 -16.34 -6.71
CA LEU A 138 7.51 -15.22 -7.65
C LEU A 138 8.19 -14.02 -7.00
N LEU A 139 9.15 -13.43 -7.71
CA LEU A 139 9.81 -12.17 -7.34
C LEU A 139 9.36 -11.06 -8.30
N VAL A 140 8.89 -9.95 -7.75
CA VAL A 140 8.52 -8.76 -8.52
C VAL A 140 9.34 -7.58 -8.00
N MET A 141 10.04 -6.92 -8.92
CA MET A 141 10.82 -5.71 -8.63
C MET A 141 10.17 -4.51 -9.32
N THR A 142 10.05 -3.42 -8.61
CA THR A 142 9.61 -2.13 -9.15
C THR A 142 10.76 -1.14 -9.08
N VAL A 143 10.99 -0.44 -10.19
CA VAL A 143 12.01 0.60 -10.30
C VAL A 143 11.31 1.90 -10.65
N GLN A 144 11.30 2.84 -9.71
CA GLN A 144 10.66 4.15 -9.81
C GLN A 144 11.56 5.19 -9.13
N GLU A 145 10.99 6.14 -8.38
CA GLU A 145 11.75 7.03 -7.49
C GLU A 145 12.62 6.27 -6.47
N GLY A 146 12.22 5.03 -6.15
CA GLY A 146 12.97 4.04 -5.36
C GLY A 146 12.98 2.68 -6.06
N ILE A 147 13.73 1.76 -5.50
CA ILE A 147 13.77 0.36 -5.93
C ILE A 147 13.19 -0.50 -4.82
N ASP A 148 12.03 -1.08 -5.10
CA ASP A 148 11.35 -1.98 -4.20
C ASP A 148 11.23 -3.38 -4.82
N ALA A 149 11.10 -4.39 -3.98
CA ALA A 149 10.74 -5.72 -4.41
C ALA A 149 9.77 -6.39 -3.45
N GLY A 150 8.94 -7.24 -4.00
CA GLY A 150 8.07 -8.13 -3.24
C GLY A 150 8.21 -9.56 -3.75
N ALA A 151 7.96 -10.53 -2.90
CA ALA A 151 7.92 -11.93 -3.26
C ALA A 151 6.59 -12.56 -2.87
N VAL A 152 6.14 -13.54 -3.68
CA VAL A 152 5.09 -14.47 -3.29
C VAL A 152 5.74 -15.84 -3.13
N LEU A 153 5.61 -16.41 -1.93
CA LEU A 153 6.20 -17.67 -1.54
C LEU A 153 5.24 -18.85 -1.81
N PRO A 154 5.73 -20.10 -1.83
CA PRO A 154 4.87 -21.27 -1.81
C PRO A 154 3.83 -21.18 -0.67
N GLY A 155 2.57 -21.45 -0.99
CA GLY A 155 1.44 -21.23 -0.09
C GLY A 155 0.76 -19.86 -0.25
N GLY A 156 1.19 -19.04 -1.21
CA GLY A 156 0.51 -17.77 -1.57
C GLY A 156 0.78 -16.60 -0.62
N ARG A 157 1.74 -16.73 0.30
CA ARG A 157 2.09 -15.64 1.23
C ARG A 157 3.00 -14.63 0.54
N SER A 158 2.58 -13.36 0.49
CA SER A 158 3.43 -12.26 0.01
C SER A 158 4.25 -11.64 1.14
N MET A 159 5.42 -11.12 0.76
CA MET A 159 6.32 -10.40 1.67
C MET A 159 7.12 -9.32 0.93
N PRO A 160 7.46 -8.21 1.60
CA PRO A 160 8.40 -7.23 1.04
C PRO A 160 9.83 -7.75 1.07
N LEU A 161 10.62 -7.29 0.10
CA LEU A 161 12.05 -7.47 0.04
C LEU A 161 12.68 -6.09 -0.18
N GLU A 162 13.60 -5.70 0.69
CA GLU A 162 14.30 -4.41 0.62
C GLU A 162 15.44 -4.47 -0.43
N ALA A 163 15.11 -4.87 -1.68
CA ALA A 163 16.11 -5.13 -2.72
C ALA A 163 16.89 -3.87 -3.13
N GLY A 164 16.26 -2.70 -3.09
CA GLY A 164 16.91 -1.42 -3.35
C GLY A 164 18.01 -1.09 -2.34
N HIS A 165 17.91 -1.65 -1.13
CA HIS A 165 18.86 -1.40 -0.04
C HIS A 165 19.97 -2.46 0.09
N ILE A 166 20.07 -3.39 -0.87
CA ILE A 166 21.24 -4.27 -0.98
C ILE A 166 22.46 -3.42 -1.35
N SER A 167 23.50 -3.47 -0.51
CA SER A 167 24.75 -2.76 -0.77
C SER A 167 25.53 -3.47 -1.86
N ILE A 168 25.72 -2.82 -3.00
CA ILE A 168 26.52 -3.31 -4.13
C ILE A 168 27.94 -2.71 -4.13
N ASP A 169 28.15 -1.64 -3.37
CA ASP A 169 29.46 -1.02 -3.16
C ASP A 169 29.55 -0.46 -1.73
N ARG A 170 30.28 -1.16 -0.85
CA ARG A 170 30.46 -0.74 0.55
C ARG A 170 31.09 0.64 0.73
N ASN A 171 31.83 1.14 -0.28
CA ASN A 171 32.48 2.45 -0.27
C ASN A 171 31.66 3.51 -1.03
N GLY A 172 30.48 3.14 -1.54
CA GLY A 172 29.63 3.99 -2.34
C GLY A 172 28.95 5.11 -1.54
N PRO A 173 28.07 5.87 -2.22
CA PRO A 173 27.31 6.97 -1.59
C PRO A 173 26.47 6.50 -0.41
N VAL A 174 26.17 7.43 0.51
CA VAL A 174 25.26 7.18 1.63
C VAL A 174 23.84 7.11 1.10
N CYS A 175 23.13 6.07 1.47
CA CYS A 175 21.69 5.87 1.18
C CYS A 175 20.83 6.47 2.29
N ASN A 176 19.60 6.85 1.97
CA ASN A 176 18.61 7.33 2.94
C ASN A 176 18.29 6.32 4.04
N CYS A 177 18.49 5.02 3.79
CA CYS A 177 18.33 3.99 4.80
C CYS A 177 19.44 3.99 5.88
N GLY A 178 20.47 4.79 5.68
CA GLY A 178 21.65 4.90 6.58
C GLY A 178 22.83 4.01 6.16
N ASN A 179 22.66 3.11 5.20
CA ASN A 179 23.73 2.26 4.66
C ASN A 179 24.49 2.97 3.53
N ARG A 180 25.53 2.34 2.98
CA ARG A 180 26.30 2.84 1.84
C ARG A 180 26.19 1.93 0.63
N GLY A 181 26.21 2.56 -0.56
CA GLY A 181 26.26 1.88 -1.85
C GLY A 181 25.10 0.95 -2.11
N CYS A 182 23.92 1.28 -1.61
CA CYS A 182 22.69 0.56 -1.94
C CYS A 182 22.42 0.63 -3.44
N LEU A 183 21.82 -0.40 -4.01
CA LEU A 183 21.42 -0.45 -5.42
C LEU A 183 20.60 0.79 -5.82
N GLU A 184 19.71 1.22 -4.96
CA GLU A 184 18.81 2.37 -5.18
C GLU A 184 19.54 3.68 -5.47
N VAL A 185 20.70 3.95 -4.82
CA VAL A 185 21.45 5.19 -5.07
C VAL A 185 22.13 5.24 -6.43
N TYR A 186 22.16 4.12 -7.17
CA TYR A 186 22.76 4.04 -8.50
C TYR A 186 21.73 3.90 -9.61
N ALA A 187 20.56 3.32 -9.32
CA ALA A 187 19.64 2.84 -10.35
C ALA A 187 18.19 3.32 -10.19
N ASN A 188 17.90 4.27 -9.28
CA ASN A 188 16.58 4.87 -9.20
C ASN A 188 16.29 5.76 -10.42
N ILE A 189 15.03 5.93 -10.74
CA ILE A 189 14.55 6.87 -11.77
C ILE A 189 14.19 8.19 -11.04
N PRO A 190 14.83 9.31 -11.40
CA PRO A 190 14.57 10.61 -10.78
C PRO A 190 13.17 11.18 -11.09
#